data_9c537c49fe079a470e96715be5afdaee
#
_entry.id   9c537c49fe079a470e96715be5afdaee
#
_cell.length_a   1.000
_cell.length_b   1.000
_cell.length_c   1.000
_cell.angle_alpha   90.00
_cell.angle_beta   90.00
_cell.angle_gamma   90.00
#
_symmetry.space_group_name_H-M   'P 1'
#
loop_
_entity.id
_entity.type
_entity.pdbx_description
1 polymer ?
#
loop_
_entity_poly.entity_id
_entity_poly.type
_entity_poly.pdbx_seq_one_letter_code
_entity_poly.pdbx_strand_id
1 'polypeptide(L)'
;MPLGDSPEAIYLSADGRWLSAAIEENDQVIIVDTTTNKIARRIAMRGKNPEHAVWSPDGKWIYVSAEEADSVDIIDVAKGEVVKSVKVGDRPRGIGFLPDGTRAYVAAENADTVNVFDVGRHEVIARIKAGSRSNGVAVHPDGKRVYVTSGGEGTVQVIDTTSNAIIATIAVGKRPWNMALTPDGTRLYVACGRSNAVAVIDTDTNKKIAEIPVGELPWGVAIR
;
A
#
# COMPACT_ATOMS: atom_id res chain seq x y z
N MET A 1 -1.37 -21.23 12.86
CA MET A 1 -0.24 -21.33 11.92
C MET A 1 0.71 -20.17 12.20
N PRO A 2 1.90 -20.43 12.76
CA PRO A 2 2.87 -19.38 13.01
C PRO A 2 3.45 -18.87 11.68
N LEU A 3 3.38 -17.56 11.45
CA LEU A 3 3.91 -16.92 10.23
C LEU A 3 5.38 -16.56 10.39
N GLY A 4 5.80 -16.09 11.53
CA GLY A 4 7.13 -15.56 11.85
C GLY A 4 7.00 -14.43 12.84
N ASP A 5 8.10 -13.71 13.06
CA ASP A 5 8.17 -12.61 14.02
C ASP A 5 7.82 -11.28 13.34
N SER A 6 6.96 -10.49 13.98
CA SER A 6 6.46 -9.21 13.46
C SER A 6 5.82 -9.31 12.06
N PRO A 7 4.69 -10.03 11.89
CA PRO A 7 3.95 -9.98 10.64
C PRO A 7 3.29 -8.60 10.47
N GLU A 8 3.58 -7.96 9.35
CA GLU A 8 3.07 -6.64 8.98
C GLU A 8 1.83 -6.74 8.07
N ALA A 9 1.73 -5.92 7.06
CA ALA A 9 0.55 -5.87 6.21
C ALA A 9 0.34 -7.17 5.40
N ILE A 10 -0.92 -7.56 5.29
CA ILE A 10 -1.35 -8.75 4.56
C ILE A 10 -2.23 -8.35 3.38
N TYR A 11 -2.06 -9.04 2.24
CA TYR A 11 -2.80 -8.77 1.02
C TYR A 11 -3.30 -10.03 0.35
N LEU A 12 -4.52 -9.98 -0.14
CA LEU A 12 -5.12 -11.06 -0.91
C LEU A 12 -4.83 -10.89 -2.39
N SER A 13 -4.51 -11.97 -3.10
CA SER A 13 -4.44 -11.96 -4.56
C SER A 13 -5.81 -11.67 -5.19
N ALA A 14 -5.84 -11.18 -6.43
CA ALA A 14 -7.08 -10.79 -7.10
C ALA A 14 -8.09 -11.94 -7.24
N ASP A 15 -7.62 -13.18 -7.37
CA ASP A 15 -8.45 -14.39 -7.43
C ASP A 15 -8.88 -14.91 -6.04
N GLY A 16 -8.40 -14.26 -4.97
CA GLY A 16 -8.70 -14.63 -3.58
C GLY A 16 -8.03 -15.91 -3.10
N ARG A 17 -7.20 -16.56 -3.92
CA ARG A 17 -6.58 -17.84 -3.58
C ARG A 17 -5.36 -17.72 -2.70
N TRP A 18 -4.60 -16.65 -2.83
CA TRP A 18 -3.33 -16.48 -2.15
C TRP A 18 -3.35 -15.26 -1.25
N LEU A 19 -2.74 -15.39 -0.10
CA LEU A 19 -2.51 -14.27 0.80
C LEU A 19 -1.01 -14.11 0.98
N SER A 20 -0.51 -12.90 0.75
CA SER A 20 0.88 -12.54 1.08
C SER A 20 0.93 -11.84 2.44
N ALA A 21 1.97 -12.14 3.20
CA ALA A 21 2.29 -11.47 4.46
C ALA A 21 3.76 -11.08 4.45
N ALA A 22 4.06 -9.83 4.72
CA ALA A 22 5.42 -9.38 5.00
C ALA A 22 5.77 -9.75 6.45
N ILE A 23 6.95 -10.32 6.67
CA ILE A 23 7.43 -10.72 8.00
C ILE A 23 8.71 -9.94 8.28
N GLU A 24 8.53 -8.85 9.01
CA GLU A 24 9.53 -7.79 9.21
C GLU A 24 10.84 -8.33 9.78
N GLU A 25 10.81 -8.94 10.96
CA GLU A 25 11.98 -9.41 11.68
C GLU A 25 12.71 -10.60 11.01
N ASN A 26 12.08 -11.24 10.04
CA ASN A 26 12.68 -12.39 9.34
C ASN A 26 13.14 -12.06 7.91
N ASP A 27 12.98 -10.82 7.46
CA ASP A 27 13.30 -10.39 6.08
C ASP A 27 12.70 -11.34 5.03
N GLN A 28 11.40 -11.67 5.14
CA GLN A 28 10.76 -12.60 4.21
C GLN A 28 9.30 -12.24 3.91
N VAL A 29 8.81 -12.74 2.80
CA VAL A 29 7.38 -12.77 2.46
C VAL A 29 6.88 -14.20 2.53
N ILE A 30 5.73 -14.38 3.16
CA ILE A 30 5.03 -15.66 3.22
C ILE A 30 3.82 -15.61 2.29
N ILE A 31 3.64 -16.68 1.53
CA ILE A 31 2.44 -16.90 0.72
C ILE A 31 1.63 -18.04 1.36
N VAL A 32 0.38 -17.76 1.67
CA VAL A 32 -0.58 -18.69 2.26
C VAL A 32 -1.63 -19.07 1.22
N ASP A 33 -1.94 -20.35 1.09
CA ASP A 33 -3.08 -20.85 0.34
C ASP A 33 -4.35 -20.71 1.20
N THR A 34 -5.28 -19.87 0.77
CA THR A 34 -6.53 -19.56 1.51
C THR A 34 -7.51 -20.73 1.54
N THR A 35 -7.38 -21.70 0.62
CA THR A 35 -8.25 -22.88 0.58
C THR A 35 -7.85 -23.94 1.61
N THR A 36 -6.56 -24.05 1.87
CA THR A 36 -5.99 -25.01 2.82
C THR A 36 -5.57 -24.41 4.14
N ASN A 37 -5.47 -23.08 4.20
CA ASN A 37 -4.89 -22.32 5.32
C ASN A 37 -3.47 -22.78 5.67
N LYS A 38 -2.66 -23.13 4.66
CA LYS A 38 -1.27 -23.55 4.84
C LYS A 38 -0.32 -22.59 4.14
N ILE A 39 0.88 -22.47 4.72
CA ILE A 39 1.99 -21.76 4.06
C ILE A 39 2.38 -22.55 2.82
N ALA A 40 2.25 -21.92 1.66
CA ALA A 40 2.64 -22.46 0.38
C ALA A 40 4.11 -22.14 0.06
N ARG A 41 4.58 -20.94 0.41
CA ARG A 41 5.95 -20.48 0.16
C ARG A 41 6.45 -19.54 1.24
N ARG A 42 7.78 -19.54 1.44
CA ARG A 42 8.55 -18.53 2.15
C ARG A 42 9.60 -17.99 1.19
N ILE A 43 9.64 -16.70 0.98
CA ILE A 43 10.52 -16.04 0.02
C ILE A 43 11.41 -15.07 0.80
N ALA A 44 12.72 -15.31 0.77
CA ALA A 44 13.69 -14.40 1.38
C ALA A 44 13.78 -13.10 0.56
N MET A 45 13.77 -11.97 1.23
CA MET A 45 13.91 -10.65 0.63
C MET A 45 15.39 -10.29 0.43
N ARG A 46 15.66 -9.39 -0.50
CA ARG A 46 16.99 -8.75 -0.63
C ARG A 46 17.08 -7.51 0.24
N GLY A 47 15.94 -6.82 0.38
CA GLY A 47 15.80 -5.68 1.27
C GLY A 47 15.56 -6.10 2.71
N LYS A 48 15.63 -5.12 3.61
CA LYS A 48 15.47 -5.28 5.06
C LYS A 48 14.13 -4.70 5.51
N ASN A 49 13.54 -5.33 6.55
CA ASN A 49 12.28 -4.92 7.15
C ASN A 49 11.15 -4.78 6.11
N PRO A 50 10.65 -5.88 5.54
CA PRO A 50 9.52 -5.84 4.61
C PRO A 50 8.22 -5.46 5.35
N GLU A 51 7.49 -4.49 4.79
CA GLU A 51 6.28 -3.91 5.38
C GLU A 51 5.00 -4.29 4.62
N HIS A 52 4.97 -4.03 3.34
CA HIS A 52 3.83 -4.30 2.48
C HIS A 52 4.24 -5.26 1.36
N ALA A 53 3.47 -6.31 1.13
CA ALA A 53 3.71 -7.30 0.07
C ALA A 53 2.48 -7.40 -0.84
N VAL A 54 2.38 -6.51 -1.84
CA VAL A 54 1.18 -6.27 -2.63
C VAL A 54 1.24 -6.98 -3.98
N TRP A 55 0.18 -7.72 -4.29
CA TRP A 55 0.03 -8.44 -5.56
C TRP A 55 -0.25 -7.49 -6.72
N SER A 56 0.39 -7.74 -7.86
CA SER A 56 -0.07 -7.16 -9.13
C SER A 56 -1.45 -7.72 -9.51
N PRO A 57 -2.29 -6.97 -10.23
CA PRO A 57 -3.64 -7.42 -10.59
C PRO A 57 -3.69 -8.74 -11.38
N ASP A 58 -2.65 -9.01 -12.18
CA ASP A 58 -2.52 -10.26 -12.96
C ASP A 58 -1.91 -11.43 -12.16
N GLY A 59 -1.54 -11.20 -10.89
CA GLY A 59 -0.97 -12.21 -9.98
C GLY A 59 0.45 -12.67 -10.31
N LYS A 60 1.14 -12.03 -11.27
CA LYS A 60 2.50 -12.45 -11.66
C LYS A 60 3.58 -11.90 -10.75
N TRP A 61 3.33 -10.77 -10.12
CA TRP A 61 4.31 -10.03 -9.33
C TRP A 61 3.79 -9.76 -7.93
N ILE A 62 4.70 -9.72 -6.96
CA ILE A 62 4.47 -9.09 -5.66
C ILE A 62 5.52 -7.99 -5.51
N TYR A 63 5.07 -6.76 -5.26
CA TYR A 63 5.96 -5.66 -4.89
C TYR A 63 6.02 -5.57 -3.38
N VAL A 64 7.22 -5.49 -2.84
CA VAL A 64 7.45 -5.50 -1.40
C VAL A 64 8.25 -4.26 -1.01
N SER A 65 7.67 -3.41 -0.17
CA SER A 65 8.40 -2.29 0.42
C SER A 65 9.34 -2.81 1.50
N ALA A 66 10.64 -2.54 1.34
CA ALA A 66 11.69 -2.89 2.28
C ALA A 66 12.18 -1.61 2.97
N GLU A 67 11.69 -1.39 4.20
CA GLU A 67 11.78 -0.13 4.92
C GLU A 67 13.21 0.34 5.11
N GLU A 68 14.04 -0.50 5.74
CA GLU A 68 15.43 -0.15 6.05
C GLU A 68 16.37 -0.21 4.83
N ALA A 69 15.91 -0.81 3.74
CA ALA A 69 16.67 -0.85 2.50
C ALA A 69 16.31 0.27 1.51
N ASP A 70 15.37 1.16 1.84
CA ASP A 70 14.92 2.25 0.96
C ASP A 70 14.54 1.78 -0.45
N SER A 71 14.01 0.57 -0.55
CA SER A 71 13.77 -0.08 -1.85
C SER A 71 12.45 -0.82 -1.89
N VAL A 72 12.03 -1.11 -3.11
CA VAL A 72 10.98 -2.09 -3.41
C VAL A 72 11.62 -3.31 -4.00
N ASP A 73 11.42 -4.45 -3.36
CA ASP A 73 11.78 -5.75 -3.91
C ASP A 73 10.62 -6.29 -4.75
N ILE A 74 10.95 -6.85 -5.92
CA ILE A 74 9.98 -7.37 -6.86
C ILE A 74 10.13 -8.88 -6.94
N ILE A 75 9.11 -9.60 -6.52
CA ILE A 75 9.03 -11.05 -6.56
C ILE A 75 8.36 -11.49 -7.86
N ASP A 76 9.01 -12.40 -8.58
CA ASP A 76 8.39 -13.21 -9.63
C ASP A 76 7.66 -14.38 -8.93
N VAL A 77 6.33 -14.36 -8.97
CA VAL A 77 5.50 -15.34 -8.26
C VAL A 77 5.69 -16.75 -8.80
N ALA A 78 5.88 -16.91 -10.11
CA ALA A 78 6.09 -18.21 -10.72
C ALA A 78 7.43 -18.83 -10.28
N LYS A 79 8.49 -18.02 -10.23
CA LYS A 79 9.81 -18.45 -9.77
C LYS A 79 9.88 -18.58 -8.25
N GLY A 80 9.12 -17.76 -7.51
CA GLY A 80 9.15 -17.70 -6.04
C GLY A 80 10.44 -17.06 -5.51
N GLU A 81 10.97 -16.06 -6.20
CA GLU A 81 12.20 -15.34 -5.84
C GLU A 81 12.13 -13.85 -6.15
N VAL A 82 12.94 -13.06 -5.46
CA VAL A 82 13.14 -11.64 -5.78
C VAL A 82 13.99 -11.54 -7.07
N VAL A 83 13.44 -10.91 -8.10
CA VAL A 83 14.13 -10.74 -9.39
C VAL A 83 14.77 -9.36 -9.53
N LYS A 84 14.23 -8.34 -8.88
CA LYS A 84 14.74 -6.96 -8.93
C LYS A 84 14.52 -6.25 -7.62
N SER A 85 15.45 -5.35 -7.24
CA SER A 85 15.30 -4.39 -6.15
C SER A 85 15.48 -2.99 -6.71
N VAL A 86 14.56 -2.07 -6.40
CA VAL A 86 14.54 -0.70 -6.96
C VAL A 86 14.53 0.31 -5.83
N LYS A 87 15.48 1.23 -5.82
CA LYS A 87 15.54 2.32 -4.84
C LYS A 87 14.43 3.34 -5.06
N VAL A 88 13.71 3.67 -3.99
CA VAL A 88 12.53 4.55 -4.03
C VAL A 88 12.60 5.73 -3.06
N GLY A 89 13.61 5.78 -2.22
CA GLY A 89 13.77 6.80 -1.18
C GLY A 89 13.45 6.27 0.21
N ASP A 90 13.76 7.08 1.20
CA ASP A 90 13.77 6.70 2.62
C ASP A 90 12.39 6.22 3.10
N ARG A 91 12.40 5.03 3.66
CA ARG A 91 11.29 4.37 4.34
C ARG A 91 10.05 4.14 3.46
N PRO A 92 10.15 3.25 2.43
CA PRO A 92 8.99 2.89 1.62
C PRO A 92 7.94 2.14 2.44
N ARG A 93 6.66 2.47 2.19
CA ARG A 93 5.48 1.95 2.88
C ARG A 93 4.45 1.42 1.89
N GLY A 94 3.25 1.98 1.90
CA GLY A 94 2.12 1.55 1.11
C GLY A 94 2.39 1.46 -0.38
N ILE A 95 1.81 0.45 -1.01
CA ILE A 95 1.90 0.16 -2.45
C ILE A 95 0.49 -0.03 -2.99
N GLY A 96 0.21 0.53 -4.17
CA GLY A 96 -1.05 0.33 -4.89
C GLY A 96 -0.81 0.19 -6.38
N PHE A 97 -1.37 -0.86 -7.00
CA PHE A 97 -1.35 -1.05 -8.45
C PHE A 97 -2.57 -0.42 -9.10
N LEU A 98 -2.42 0.14 -10.30
CA LEU A 98 -3.57 0.45 -11.14
C LEU A 98 -4.29 -0.85 -11.53
N PRO A 99 -5.62 -0.82 -11.70
CA PRO A 99 -6.39 -2.03 -12.06
C PRO A 99 -5.95 -2.69 -13.37
N ASP A 100 -5.39 -1.91 -14.31
CA ASP A 100 -4.85 -2.42 -15.58
C ASP A 100 -3.46 -3.06 -15.44
N GLY A 101 -2.85 -2.99 -14.24
CA GLY A 101 -1.53 -3.55 -13.95
C GLY A 101 -0.36 -2.81 -14.59
N THR A 102 -0.57 -1.70 -15.30
CA THR A 102 0.50 -1.00 -16.03
C THR A 102 1.41 -0.20 -15.11
N ARG A 103 0.88 0.34 -14.01
CA ARG A 103 1.61 1.17 -13.05
C ARG A 103 1.35 0.76 -11.62
N ALA A 104 2.34 1.03 -10.75
CA ALA A 104 2.19 0.96 -9.30
C ALA A 104 2.68 2.27 -8.65
N TYR A 105 2.06 2.63 -7.54
CA TYR A 105 2.39 3.81 -6.74
C TYR A 105 2.91 3.35 -5.39
N VAL A 106 4.06 3.89 -4.97
CA VAL A 106 4.74 3.52 -3.73
C VAL A 106 5.03 4.77 -2.91
N ALA A 107 4.47 4.85 -1.72
CA ALA A 107 4.76 5.92 -0.78
C ALA A 107 6.13 5.68 -0.11
N ALA A 108 6.95 6.74 0.01
CA ALA A 108 8.19 6.73 0.77
C ALA A 108 8.05 7.74 1.92
N GLU A 109 7.93 7.22 3.15
CA GLU A 109 7.45 7.97 4.32
C GLU A 109 8.35 9.13 4.68
N ASN A 110 9.65 8.89 4.85
CA ASN A 110 10.59 9.92 5.25
C ASN A 110 11.12 10.74 4.07
N ALA A 111 10.94 10.24 2.85
CA ALA A 111 11.28 11.00 1.64
C ALA A 111 10.16 11.97 1.23
N ASP A 112 8.97 11.89 1.85
CA ASP A 112 7.79 12.70 1.50
C ASP A 112 7.44 12.62 0.01
N THR A 113 7.55 11.43 -0.57
CA THR A 113 7.32 11.21 -2.01
C THR A 113 6.43 10.01 -2.28
N VAL A 114 5.82 10.02 -3.45
CA VAL A 114 5.18 8.85 -4.07
C VAL A 114 5.90 8.54 -5.37
N ASN A 115 6.42 7.31 -5.47
CA ASN A 115 7.11 6.83 -6.66
C ASN A 115 6.13 6.13 -7.57
N VAL A 116 6.15 6.46 -8.86
CA VAL A 116 5.34 5.83 -9.89
C VAL A 116 6.19 4.84 -10.66
N PHE A 117 5.79 3.58 -10.65
CA PHE A 117 6.47 2.50 -11.38
C PHE A 117 5.80 2.23 -12.72
N ASP A 118 6.60 1.96 -13.74
CA ASP A 118 6.23 1.16 -14.90
C ASP A 118 6.39 -0.32 -14.51
N VAL A 119 5.29 -1.05 -14.45
CA VAL A 119 5.30 -2.45 -14.01
C VAL A 119 5.93 -3.38 -15.04
N GLY A 120 5.80 -3.07 -16.33
CA GLY A 120 6.40 -3.88 -17.39
C GLY A 120 7.93 -3.85 -17.40
N ARG A 121 8.54 -2.73 -16.93
CA ARG A 121 9.99 -2.54 -16.83
C ARG A 121 10.53 -2.72 -15.42
N HIS A 122 9.65 -2.68 -14.43
CA HIS A 122 10.02 -2.60 -13.02
C HIS A 122 10.94 -1.41 -12.72
N GLU A 123 10.55 -0.21 -13.17
CA GLU A 123 11.34 1.00 -13.04
C GLU A 123 10.50 2.17 -12.56
N VAL A 124 11.11 3.04 -11.76
CA VAL A 124 10.48 4.31 -11.36
C VAL A 124 10.51 5.28 -12.54
N ILE A 125 9.33 5.69 -13.01
CA ILE A 125 9.17 6.62 -14.15
C ILE A 125 8.82 8.04 -13.71
N ALA A 126 8.35 8.23 -12.47
CA ALA A 126 8.08 9.55 -11.91
C ALA A 126 8.18 9.51 -10.39
N ARG A 127 8.48 10.68 -9.80
CA ARG A 127 8.42 10.92 -8.36
C ARG A 127 7.55 12.14 -8.10
N ILE A 128 6.52 11.97 -7.28
CA ILE A 128 5.57 13.01 -6.92
C ILE A 128 5.93 13.46 -5.51
N LYS A 129 6.17 14.76 -5.30
CA LYS A 129 6.31 15.29 -3.95
C LYS A 129 4.95 15.23 -3.28
N ALA A 130 4.87 14.46 -2.21
CA ALA A 130 3.65 14.27 -1.43
C ALA A 130 3.73 15.04 -0.09
N GLY A 131 2.70 14.93 0.72
CA GLY A 131 2.72 15.51 2.06
C GLY A 131 3.62 14.74 3.02
N SER A 132 3.95 15.38 4.13
CA SER A 132 4.89 14.84 5.11
C SER A 132 4.44 13.49 5.66
N ARG A 133 5.37 12.55 5.71
CA ARG A 133 5.17 11.18 6.15
C ARG A 133 4.09 10.45 5.34
N SER A 134 4.29 10.39 4.03
CA SER A 134 3.44 9.61 3.11
C SER A 134 3.46 8.14 3.47
N ASN A 135 2.28 7.51 3.66
CA ASN A 135 2.20 6.15 4.20
C ASN A 135 1.28 5.25 3.35
N GLY A 136 0.00 5.15 3.68
CA GLY A 136 -0.94 4.29 2.97
C GLY A 136 -1.23 4.75 1.54
N VAL A 137 -1.44 3.80 0.65
CA VAL A 137 -1.80 4.03 -0.75
C VAL A 137 -3.05 3.23 -1.09
N ALA A 138 -4.06 3.87 -1.67
CA ALA A 138 -5.25 3.21 -2.20
C ALA A 138 -5.54 3.71 -3.62
N VAL A 139 -5.79 2.79 -4.53
CA VAL A 139 -6.08 3.10 -5.93
C VAL A 139 -7.59 3.01 -6.16
N HIS A 140 -8.17 4.04 -6.74
CA HIS A 140 -9.58 4.04 -7.10
C HIS A 140 -9.86 2.97 -8.17
N PRO A 141 -11.00 2.24 -8.10
CA PRO A 141 -11.33 1.17 -9.05
C PRO A 141 -11.36 1.59 -10.52
N ASP A 142 -11.62 2.89 -10.81
CA ASP A 142 -11.59 3.43 -12.17
C ASP A 142 -10.17 3.63 -12.73
N GLY A 143 -9.13 3.46 -11.89
CA GLY A 143 -7.73 3.64 -12.25
C GLY A 143 -7.30 5.09 -12.47
N LYS A 144 -8.18 6.09 -12.26
CA LYS A 144 -7.89 7.50 -12.55
C LYS A 144 -7.35 8.28 -11.36
N ARG A 145 -7.52 7.76 -10.14
CA ARG A 145 -7.12 8.44 -8.90
C ARG A 145 -6.38 7.50 -7.97
N VAL A 146 -5.37 8.04 -7.31
CA VAL A 146 -4.66 7.38 -6.21
C VAL A 146 -4.76 8.26 -4.97
N TYR A 147 -5.09 7.67 -3.85
CA TYR A 147 -5.17 8.31 -2.56
C TYR A 147 -3.93 7.94 -1.74
N VAL A 148 -3.30 8.94 -1.12
CA VAL A 148 -2.12 8.74 -0.29
C VAL A 148 -2.31 9.45 1.04
N THR A 149 -2.11 8.75 2.16
CA THR A 149 -2.13 9.36 3.48
C THR A 149 -0.84 10.10 3.75
N SER A 150 -0.95 11.29 4.35
CA SER A 150 0.18 12.10 4.82
C SER A 150 0.11 12.21 6.34
N GLY A 151 0.82 11.29 7.01
CA GLY A 151 0.72 11.09 8.46
C GLY A 151 1.20 12.28 9.28
N GLY A 152 2.14 13.07 8.76
CA GLY A 152 2.65 14.29 9.42
C GLY A 152 1.68 15.46 9.34
N GLU A 153 0.90 15.56 8.26
CA GLU A 153 -0.04 16.66 8.02
C GLU A 153 -1.47 16.33 8.42
N GLY A 154 -1.80 15.06 8.65
CA GLY A 154 -3.17 14.64 8.95
C GLY A 154 -4.11 14.72 7.76
N THR A 155 -3.60 14.47 6.55
CA THR A 155 -4.34 14.62 5.29
C THR A 155 -4.32 13.35 4.46
N VAL A 156 -5.24 13.29 3.49
CA VAL A 156 -5.18 12.40 2.33
C VAL A 156 -5.00 13.27 1.09
N GLN A 157 -4.00 12.95 0.28
CA GLN A 157 -3.78 13.57 -1.02
C GLN A 157 -4.39 12.69 -2.12
N VAL A 158 -4.99 13.34 -3.12
CA VAL A 158 -5.58 12.69 -4.29
C VAL A 158 -4.69 13.01 -5.49
N ILE A 159 -4.14 11.96 -6.10
CA ILE A 159 -3.27 12.06 -7.28
C ILE A 159 -4.08 11.65 -8.51
N ASP A 160 -4.09 12.48 -9.54
CA ASP A 160 -4.57 12.12 -10.89
C ASP A 160 -3.53 11.25 -11.59
N THR A 161 -3.92 10.07 -12.06
CA THR A 161 -3.00 9.09 -12.64
C THR A 161 -2.53 9.43 -14.05
N THR A 162 -3.22 10.34 -14.75
CA THR A 162 -2.83 10.77 -16.10
C THR A 162 -1.69 11.77 -16.02
N SER A 163 -1.84 12.76 -15.17
CA SER A 163 -0.87 13.86 -15.01
C SER A 163 0.17 13.63 -13.92
N ASN A 164 -0.04 12.66 -13.03
CA ASN A 164 0.70 12.47 -11.78
C ASN A 164 0.70 13.72 -10.87
N ALA A 165 -0.31 14.56 -10.99
CA ALA A 165 -0.45 15.76 -10.17
C ALA A 165 -1.37 15.51 -8.97
N ILE A 166 -1.10 16.18 -7.85
CA ILE A 166 -2.01 16.23 -6.71
C ILE A 166 -3.16 17.18 -7.08
N ILE A 167 -4.39 16.66 -7.12
CA ILE A 167 -5.60 17.40 -7.50
C ILE A 167 -6.47 17.79 -6.30
N ALA A 168 -6.26 17.18 -5.14
CA ALA A 168 -6.95 17.54 -3.91
C ALA A 168 -6.12 17.13 -2.68
N THR A 169 -6.30 17.87 -1.58
CA THR A 169 -5.77 17.55 -0.25
C THR A 169 -6.91 17.65 0.75
N ILE A 170 -7.19 16.56 1.46
CA ILE A 170 -8.36 16.39 2.32
C ILE A 170 -7.89 16.22 3.76
N ALA A 171 -8.25 17.14 4.65
CA ALA A 171 -7.99 17.00 6.09
C ALA A 171 -8.84 15.85 6.67
N VAL A 172 -8.20 14.89 7.35
CA VAL A 172 -8.88 13.70 7.88
C VAL A 172 -8.77 13.58 9.39
N GLY A 173 -7.59 13.62 9.96
CA GLY A 173 -7.33 13.46 11.39
C GLY A 173 -5.85 13.25 11.65
N LYS A 174 -5.48 13.07 12.92
CA LYS A 174 -4.06 12.95 13.30
C LYS A 174 -3.51 11.57 12.95
N ARG A 175 -2.35 11.57 12.26
CA ARG A 175 -1.61 10.38 11.89
C ARG A 175 -2.47 9.37 11.12
N PRO A 176 -3.01 9.73 9.94
CA PRO A 176 -3.61 8.73 9.07
C PRO A 176 -2.54 7.73 8.61
N TRP A 177 -2.88 6.43 8.72
CA TRP A 177 -2.03 5.32 8.29
C TRP A 177 -2.62 4.66 7.03
N ASN A 178 -3.29 3.55 7.20
CA ASN A 178 -3.88 2.83 6.09
C ASN A 178 -5.35 3.19 5.86
N MET A 179 -5.83 2.88 4.67
CA MET A 179 -7.17 3.19 4.21
C MET A 179 -7.67 2.11 3.25
N ALA A 180 -8.99 2.06 3.09
CA ALA A 180 -9.63 1.18 2.12
C ALA A 180 -10.79 1.88 1.41
N LEU A 181 -10.91 1.63 0.10
CA LEU A 181 -12.04 2.05 -0.73
C LEU A 181 -13.16 1.01 -0.68
N THR A 182 -14.42 1.46 -0.75
CA THR A 182 -15.53 0.57 -1.07
C THR A 182 -15.34 -0.04 -2.48
N PRO A 183 -15.88 -1.23 -2.76
CA PRO A 183 -15.73 -1.87 -4.07
C PRO A 183 -16.24 -1.02 -5.23
N ASP A 184 -17.25 -0.19 -5.01
CA ASP A 184 -17.79 0.77 -5.98
C ASP A 184 -16.96 2.05 -6.10
N GLY A 185 -15.96 2.22 -5.24
CA GLY A 185 -15.09 3.39 -5.20
C GLY A 185 -15.73 4.65 -4.58
N THR A 186 -17.00 4.64 -4.19
CA THR A 186 -17.71 5.87 -3.76
C THR A 186 -17.29 6.40 -2.39
N ARG A 187 -16.67 5.55 -1.55
CA ARG A 187 -16.22 5.92 -0.18
C ARG A 187 -14.81 5.43 0.08
N LEU A 188 -14.05 6.27 0.76
CA LEU A 188 -12.72 5.94 1.28
C LEU A 188 -12.74 6.06 2.81
N TYR A 189 -12.37 5.00 3.49
CA TYR A 189 -12.25 4.92 4.94
C TYR A 189 -10.79 4.99 5.34
N VAL A 190 -10.44 5.92 6.22
CA VAL A 190 -9.04 6.23 6.59
C VAL A 190 -8.87 6.05 8.09
N ALA A 191 -7.98 5.15 8.49
CA ALA A 191 -7.63 4.96 9.89
C ALA A 191 -6.72 6.09 10.38
N CYS A 192 -7.24 6.94 11.27
CA CYS A 192 -6.54 8.08 11.86
C CYS A 192 -6.03 7.71 13.25
N GLY A 193 -4.84 7.08 13.33
CA GLY A 193 -4.33 6.43 14.52
C GLY A 193 -4.31 7.31 15.77
N ARG A 194 -3.80 8.52 15.68
CA ARG A 194 -3.75 9.45 16.84
C ARG A 194 -5.03 10.27 17.07
N SER A 195 -6.04 10.05 16.25
CA SER A 195 -7.39 10.58 16.49
C SER A 195 -8.33 9.54 17.10
N ASN A 196 -7.93 8.26 17.16
CA ASN A 196 -8.79 7.15 17.59
C ASN A 196 -10.10 7.10 16.79
N ALA A 197 -10.01 7.35 15.49
CA ALA A 197 -11.15 7.48 14.61
C ALA A 197 -10.85 6.98 13.20
N VAL A 198 -11.92 6.65 12.48
CA VAL A 198 -11.90 6.42 11.04
C VAL A 198 -12.59 7.59 10.35
N ALA A 199 -11.88 8.30 9.50
CA ALA A 199 -12.46 9.33 8.65
C ALA A 199 -13.10 8.68 7.40
N VAL A 200 -14.26 9.20 7.00
CA VAL A 200 -14.98 8.77 5.79
C VAL A 200 -14.94 9.89 4.77
N ILE A 201 -14.42 9.60 3.59
CA ILE A 201 -14.31 10.53 2.47
C ILE A 201 -15.30 10.11 1.39
N ASP A 202 -16.06 11.06 0.87
CA ASP A 202 -16.79 10.94 -0.39
C ASP A 202 -15.82 11.20 -1.55
N THR A 203 -15.63 10.19 -2.40
CA THR A 203 -14.60 10.22 -3.45
C THR A 203 -14.99 11.05 -4.66
N ASP A 204 -16.27 11.30 -4.90
CA ASP A 204 -16.75 12.13 -6.00
C ASP A 204 -16.51 13.61 -5.70
N THR A 205 -16.72 14.00 -4.45
CA THR A 205 -16.55 15.38 -4.00
C THR A 205 -15.19 15.67 -3.39
N ASN A 206 -14.38 14.64 -3.10
CA ASN A 206 -13.11 14.72 -2.35
C ASN A 206 -13.27 15.44 -1.00
N LYS A 207 -14.36 15.15 -0.26
CA LYS A 207 -14.66 15.76 1.03
C LYS A 207 -14.78 14.71 2.13
N LYS A 208 -14.25 15.00 3.31
CA LYS A 208 -14.58 14.25 4.52
C LYS A 208 -16.05 14.50 4.88
N ILE A 209 -16.83 13.43 4.94
CA ILE A 209 -18.28 13.48 5.21
C ILE A 209 -18.65 12.95 6.60
N ALA A 210 -17.78 12.15 7.21
CA ALA A 210 -18.00 11.62 8.55
C ALA A 210 -16.69 11.32 9.26
N GLU A 211 -16.78 11.16 10.57
CA GLU A 211 -15.73 10.62 11.44
C GLU A 211 -16.38 9.63 12.40
N ILE A 212 -15.82 8.42 12.47
CA ILE A 212 -16.34 7.32 13.27
C ILE A 212 -15.36 7.08 14.41
N PRO A 213 -15.72 7.35 15.66
CA PRO A 213 -14.89 6.99 16.81
C PRO A 213 -14.70 5.48 16.88
N VAL A 214 -13.45 5.05 17.12
CA VAL A 214 -13.07 3.62 17.25
C VAL A 214 -12.15 3.44 18.45
N GLY A 215 -11.63 2.24 18.65
CA GLY A 215 -10.61 1.95 19.65
C GLY A 215 -9.31 2.74 19.47
N GLU A 216 -8.41 2.59 20.41
CA GLU A 216 -7.13 3.31 20.40
C GLU A 216 -6.25 2.87 19.22
N LEU A 217 -5.57 3.85 18.62
CA LEU A 217 -4.54 3.68 17.58
C LEU A 217 -4.99 2.78 16.41
N PRO A 218 -6.14 3.03 15.77
CA PRO A 218 -6.53 2.25 14.58
C PRO A 218 -5.46 2.35 13.51
N TRP A 219 -4.99 1.20 13.03
CA TRP A 219 -3.88 1.14 12.07
C TRP A 219 -4.34 0.96 10.64
N GLY A 220 -5.44 0.27 10.41
CA GLY A 220 -5.95 -0.04 9.07
C GLY A 220 -7.45 -0.27 9.03
N VAL A 221 -7.96 -0.40 7.80
CA VAL A 221 -9.36 -0.68 7.49
C VAL A 221 -9.41 -1.80 6.46
N ALA A 222 -10.31 -2.74 6.64
CA ALA A 222 -10.67 -3.74 5.63
C ALA A 222 -12.16 -3.60 5.31
N ILE A 223 -12.50 -3.67 4.02
CA ILE A 223 -13.88 -3.60 3.52
C ILE A 223 -14.20 -4.90 2.78
N ARG A 224 -15.39 -5.38 3.02
CA ARG A 224 -15.86 -6.65 2.49
C ARG A 224 -16.98 -6.45 1.47
#